data_c43be83e770f3d710773715e4c09baef
#
_entry.id   c43be83e770f3d710773715e4c09baef
#
_cell.length_a   1.000
_cell.length_b   1.000
_cell.length_c   1.000
_cell.angle_alpha   90.00
_cell.angle_beta   90.00
_cell.angle_gamma   90.00
#
_symmetry.space_group_name_H-M   'P 1'
#
loop_
_entity.id
_entity.type
_entity.pdbx_description
1 polymer ?
#
loop_
_entity_poly.entity_id
_entity_poly.type
_entity_poly.pdbx_seq_one_letter_code
_entity_poly.pdbx_strand_id
1 'polypeptide(L)'
;MLCCTAISITSFQRPMNITQPPQKTIVITGATGAIGGALAFEYAAPGVSLVLQGRDQQQLGALAVRCQQRGALTQCTSFDLRDTAKLRAWAAELCITTPPDLLIANAGMNINIGEEGAGERWEEMEALLDLNIKSTLALVSSIAGAMRQRGSGQIAIISSLAAYYGLPVTPSYSASKAAVKAYGEGLRGWLAADNVGVTVVMPGYVASPMCQAMPGPKPLLWTPERAARVI
;
A
#
# COMPACT_ATOMS: atom_id res chain seq x y z
N MET A 1 -73.63 10.82 32.46
CA MET A 1 -72.22 10.60 32.85
C MET A 1 -71.54 9.92 31.68
N LEU A 2 -70.86 10.66 30.84
CA LEU A 2 -70.11 10.16 29.68
C LEU A 2 -68.63 10.12 30.08
N CYS A 3 -68.05 8.94 30.07
CA CYS A 3 -66.64 8.70 30.35
C CYS A 3 -65.87 8.70 29.03
N CYS A 4 -65.05 9.77 28.79
CA CYS A 4 -64.14 9.88 27.70
C CYS A 4 -62.84 9.11 28.01
N THR A 5 -62.60 7.98 27.35
CA THR A 5 -61.33 7.28 27.36
C THR A 5 -60.42 7.86 26.25
N ALA A 6 -59.34 8.53 26.66
CA ALA A 6 -58.32 9.01 25.76
C ALA A 6 -57.43 7.86 25.29
N ILE A 7 -57.38 7.63 23.99
CA ILE A 7 -56.42 6.67 23.33
C ILE A 7 -55.13 7.41 23.13
N SER A 8 -54.07 7.05 23.88
CA SER A 8 -52.71 7.50 23.70
C SER A 8 -52.06 6.75 22.54
N ILE A 9 -51.81 7.43 21.41
CA ILE A 9 -51.07 6.88 20.30
C ILE A 9 -49.59 7.12 20.58
N THR A 10 -48.89 6.14 21.14
CA THR A 10 -47.42 6.13 21.19
C THR A 10 -46.89 5.76 19.80
N SER A 11 -46.36 6.74 19.10
CA SER A 11 -45.64 6.56 17.86
C SER A 11 -44.31 5.83 18.13
N PHE A 12 -44.27 4.56 17.83
CA PHE A 12 -43.02 3.77 17.77
C PHE A 12 -42.20 4.25 16.57
N GLN A 13 -41.31 5.24 16.80
CA GLN A 13 -40.25 5.51 15.83
C GLN A 13 -39.22 4.37 15.91
N ARG A 14 -39.26 3.48 14.93
CA ARG A 14 -38.14 2.55 14.69
C ARG A 14 -36.89 3.40 14.41
N PRO A 15 -35.77 3.14 15.11
CA PRO A 15 -34.51 3.79 14.72
C PRO A 15 -34.19 3.38 13.28
N MET A 16 -34.05 4.36 12.39
CA MET A 16 -33.48 4.12 11.06
C MET A 16 -32.08 3.60 11.27
N ASN A 17 -31.92 2.31 11.01
CA ASN A 17 -30.61 1.68 10.95
C ASN A 17 -29.94 2.21 9.67
N ILE A 18 -29.23 3.35 9.80
CA ILE A 18 -28.37 3.86 8.74
C ILE A 18 -27.22 2.88 8.68
N THR A 19 -27.37 1.82 7.86
CA THR A 19 -26.27 0.94 7.50
C THR A 19 -25.21 1.83 6.84
N GLN A 20 -24.14 2.11 7.58
CA GLN A 20 -22.97 2.76 6.99
C GLN A 20 -22.56 1.92 5.77
N PRO A 21 -22.19 2.57 4.65
CA PRO A 21 -21.71 1.83 3.49
C PRO A 21 -20.57 0.91 3.92
N PRO A 22 -20.43 -0.29 3.32
CA PRO A 22 -19.39 -1.23 3.70
C PRO A 22 -18.03 -0.55 3.64
N GLN A 23 -17.30 -0.61 4.75
CA GLN A 23 -16.02 0.04 4.91
C GLN A 23 -14.97 -0.65 4.05
N LYS A 24 -14.35 0.10 3.11
CA LYS A 24 -13.28 -0.43 2.27
C LYS A 24 -11.94 -0.35 2.99
N THR A 25 -11.28 -1.49 3.17
CA THR A 25 -9.96 -1.57 3.81
C THR A 25 -8.84 -1.50 2.78
N ILE A 26 -7.93 -0.54 2.94
CA ILE A 26 -6.77 -0.34 2.07
C ILE A 26 -5.49 -0.41 2.91
N VAL A 27 -4.60 -1.34 2.57
CA VAL A 27 -3.29 -1.50 3.20
C VAL A 27 -2.22 -0.86 2.32
N ILE A 28 -1.42 0.03 2.88
CA ILE A 28 -0.33 0.72 2.17
C ILE A 28 0.98 0.51 2.93
N THR A 29 1.95 -0.16 2.31
CA THR A 29 3.31 -0.27 2.88
C THR A 29 4.20 0.87 2.40
N GLY A 30 5.18 1.25 3.24
CA GLY A 30 6.02 2.41 2.97
C GLY A 30 5.22 3.71 2.91
N ALA A 31 4.18 3.83 3.74
CA ALA A 31 3.26 4.97 3.77
C ALA A 31 3.94 6.30 4.14
N THR A 32 5.09 6.27 4.80
CA THR A 32 5.90 7.48 5.09
C THR A 32 6.76 7.95 3.91
N GLY A 33 6.85 7.15 2.83
CA GLY A 33 7.51 7.55 1.58
C GLY A 33 6.65 8.50 0.74
N ALA A 34 7.28 9.17 -0.24
CA ALA A 34 6.60 10.19 -1.06
C ALA A 34 5.35 9.62 -1.78
N ILE A 35 5.48 8.51 -2.50
CA ILE A 35 4.35 7.88 -3.20
C ILE A 35 3.35 7.31 -2.20
N GLY A 36 3.80 6.58 -1.18
CA GLY A 36 2.92 5.96 -0.17
C GLY A 36 2.09 6.99 0.60
N GLY A 37 2.69 8.11 1.00
CA GLY A 37 1.99 9.20 1.69
C GLY A 37 0.96 9.90 0.79
N ALA A 38 1.31 10.12 -0.47
CA ALA A 38 0.38 10.70 -1.44
C ALA A 38 -0.79 9.75 -1.74
N LEU A 39 -0.54 8.44 -1.87
CA LEU A 39 -1.59 7.43 -2.04
C LEU A 39 -2.51 7.37 -0.82
N ALA A 40 -1.95 7.35 0.40
CA ALA A 40 -2.75 7.35 1.63
C ALA A 40 -3.68 8.58 1.67
N PHE A 41 -3.18 9.74 1.29
CA PHE A 41 -3.97 10.97 1.25
C PHE A 41 -5.02 10.96 0.14
N GLU A 42 -4.71 10.43 -1.04
CA GLU A 42 -5.63 10.35 -2.18
C GLU A 42 -6.80 9.40 -1.90
N TYR A 43 -6.53 8.25 -1.26
CA TYR A 43 -7.57 7.29 -0.87
C TYR A 43 -8.35 7.68 0.39
N ALA A 44 -7.89 8.69 1.16
CA ALA A 44 -8.55 9.10 2.39
C ALA A 44 -9.92 9.72 2.11
N ALA A 45 -10.99 9.03 2.52
CA ALA A 45 -12.38 9.46 2.37
C ALA A 45 -13.27 8.78 3.42
N PRO A 46 -14.49 9.31 3.69
CA PRO A 46 -15.47 8.60 4.48
C PRO A 46 -15.78 7.21 3.92
N GLY A 47 -15.90 6.21 4.80
CA GLY A 47 -16.10 4.80 4.42
C GLY A 47 -14.82 4.06 4.01
N VAL A 48 -13.64 4.68 4.19
CA VAL A 48 -12.34 4.04 3.95
C VAL A 48 -11.60 3.83 5.27
N SER A 49 -11.03 2.64 5.45
CA SER A 49 -10.08 2.30 6.51
C SER A 49 -8.69 2.12 5.90
N LEU A 50 -7.74 2.97 6.30
CA LEU A 50 -6.36 2.94 5.85
C LEU A 50 -5.49 2.25 6.89
N VAL A 51 -4.85 1.15 6.53
CA VAL A 51 -3.79 0.52 7.31
C VAL A 51 -2.46 0.99 6.76
N LEU A 52 -1.79 1.86 7.51
CA LEU A 52 -0.57 2.54 7.11
C LEU A 52 0.64 1.89 7.77
N GLN A 53 1.50 1.27 6.97
CA GLN A 53 2.73 0.67 7.46
C GLN A 53 3.95 1.52 7.04
N GLY A 54 4.88 1.72 7.98
CA GLY A 54 6.14 2.44 7.79
C GLY A 54 7.10 2.14 8.92
N ARG A 55 8.29 2.77 8.93
CA ARG A 55 9.27 2.60 10.02
C ARG A 55 9.22 3.74 11.03
N ASP A 56 8.84 4.91 10.60
CA ASP A 56 8.79 6.12 11.43
C ASP A 56 7.39 6.32 11.99
N GLN A 57 7.23 6.05 13.28
CA GLN A 57 5.97 6.16 14.00
C GLN A 57 5.43 7.58 14.04
N GLN A 58 6.31 8.58 14.14
CA GLN A 58 5.90 9.98 14.21
C GLN A 58 5.33 10.45 12.85
N GLN A 59 6.02 10.12 11.75
CA GLN A 59 5.55 10.43 10.40
C GLN A 59 4.24 9.69 10.08
N LEU A 60 4.10 8.42 10.50
CA LEU A 60 2.85 7.68 10.37
C LEU A 60 1.70 8.38 11.09
N GLY A 61 1.94 8.81 12.35
CA GLY A 61 0.93 9.54 13.14
C GLY A 61 0.50 10.86 12.49
N ALA A 62 1.46 11.63 11.97
CA ALA A 62 1.17 12.87 11.25
C ALA A 62 0.36 12.63 9.96
N LEU A 63 0.70 11.59 9.20
CA LEU A 63 -0.06 11.20 8.01
C LEU A 63 -1.47 10.73 8.37
N ALA A 64 -1.61 9.93 9.43
CA ALA A 64 -2.90 9.44 9.90
C ALA A 64 -3.86 10.59 10.25
N VAL A 65 -3.39 11.59 10.98
CA VAL A 65 -4.18 12.79 11.30
C VAL A 65 -4.69 13.49 10.05
N ARG A 66 -3.83 13.65 9.03
CA ARG A 66 -4.23 14.27 7.75
C ARG A 66 -5.28 13.43 7.00
N CYS A 67 -5.17 12.11 7.03
CA CYS A 67 -6.15 11.20 6.42
C CYS A 67 -7.49 11.22 7.19
N GLN A 68 -7.44 11.28 8.53
CA GLN A 68 -8.63 11.39 9.38
C GLN A 68 -9.39 12.69 9.13
N GLN A 69 -8.69 13.81 8.89
CA GLN A 69 -9.31 15.10 8.53
C GLN A 69 -10.10 15.00 7.21
N ARG A 70 -9.82 14.02 6.36
CA ARG A 70 -10.60 13.70 5.15
C ARG A 70 -11.70 12.67 5.38
N GLY A 71 -11.89 12.22 6.61
CA GLY A 71 -12.96 11.29 7.00
C GLY A 71 -12.58 9.81 6.96
N ALA A 72 -11.33 9.45 6.67
CA ALA A 72 -10.89 8.05 6.70
C ALA A 72 -10.66 7.59 8.15
N LEU A 73 -10.88 6.30 8.41
CA LEU A 73 -10.30 5.65 9.59
C LEU A 73 -8.86 5.26 9.30
N THR A 74 -8.00 5.29 10.33
CA THR A 74 -6.58 4.97 10.13
C THR A 74 -6.06 4.05 11.23
N GLN A 75 -5.25 3.08 10.84
CA GLN A 75 -4.47 2.22 11.72
C GLN A 75 -3.00 2.32 11.28
N CYS A 76 -2.10 2.61 12.22
CA CYS A 76 -0.66 2.72 11.96
C CYS A 76 0.08 1.54 12.55
N THR A 77 1.00 0.95 11.76
CA THR A 77 1.87 -0.14 12.22
C THR A 77 3.31 0.17 11.86
N SER A 78 4.19 0.24 12.87
CA SER A 78 5.61 0.60 12.70
C SER A 78 6.52 -0.59 12.94
N PHE A 79 7.20 -1.05 11.87
CA PHE A 79 8.28 -2.05 11.92
C PHE A 79 9.04 -2.08 10.59
N ASP A 80 10.20 -2.74 10.59
CA ASP A 80 10.97 -2.98 9.37
C ASP A 80 10.42 -4.23 8.64
N LEU A 81 9.98 -4.07 7.39
CA LEU A 81 9.43 -5.16 6.57
C LEU A 81 10.46 -6.27 6.25
N ARG A 82 11.76 -6.01 6.45
CA ARG A 82 12.82 -7.02 6.32
C ARG A 82 12.76 -8.06 7.44
N ASP A 83 12.14 -7.73 8.57
CA ASP A 83 11.75 -8.74 9.58
C ASP A 83 10.59 -9.58 9.02
N THR A 84 10.95 -10.61 8.26
CA THR A 84 9.98 -11.47 7.57
C THR A 84 9.06 -12.22 8.53
N ALA A 85 9.53 -12.55 9.72
CA ALA A 85 8.70 -13.22 10.74
C ALA A 85 7.59 -12.30 11.23
N LYS A 86 7.95 -11.07 11.62
CA LYS A 86 6.99 -10.03 12.01
C LYS A 86 6.04 -9.65 10.90
N LEU A 87 6.56 -9.52 9.67
CA LEU A 87 5.77 -9.24 8.48
C LEU A 87 4.68 -10.29 8.25
N ARG A 88 5.04 -11.58 8.30
CA ARG A 88 4.09 -12.67 8.07
C ARG A 88 3.04 -12.77 9.19
N ALA A 89 3.45 -12.56 10.44
CA ALA A 89 2.51 -12.50 11.57
C ALA A 89 1.51 -11.36 11.40
N TRP A 90 1.98 -10.16 11.06
CA TRP A 90 1.14 -9.00 10.78
C TRP A 90 0.20 -9.23 9.60
N ALA A 91 0.67 -9.81 8.48
CA ALA A 91 -0.17 -10.11 7.33
C ALA A 91 -1.26 -11.12 7.67
N ALA A 92 -0.94 -12.15 8.48
CA ALA A 92 -1.93 -13.13 8.95
C ALA A 92 -2.99 -12.48 9.87
N GLU A 93 -2.58 -11.60 10.78
CA GLU A 93 -3.47 -10.83 11.65
C GLU A 93 -4.41 -9.95 10.82
N LEU A 94 -3.90 -9.22 9.82
CA LEU A 94 -4.71 -8.40 8.93
C LEU A 94 -5.79 -9.22 8.21
N CYS A 95 -5.46 -10.40 7.72
CA CYS A 95 -6.43 -11.26 7.03
C CYS A 95 -7.60 -11.70 7.93
N ILE A 96 -7.41 -11.72 9.25
CA ILE A 96 -8.43 -12.11 10.24
C ILE A 96 -9.18 -10.89 10.76
N THR A 97 -8.47 -9.85 11.18
CA THR A 97 -9.05 -8.71 11.93
C THR A 97 -9.53 -7.58 11.04
N THR A 98 -8.83 -7.35 9.94
CA THR A 98 -9.05 -6.19 9.05
C THR A 98 -8.76 -6.61 7.59
N PRO A 99 -9.53 -7.56 7.03
CA PRO A 99 -9.24 -8.14 5.72
C PRO A 99 -9.11 -7.06 4.64
N PRO A 100 -7.97 -6.97 3.93
CA PRO A 100 -7.77 -5.95 2.93
C PRO A 100 -8.66 -6.14 1.69
N ASP A 101 -9.28 -5.06 1.21
CA ASP A 101 -9.91 -5.00 -0.13
C ASP A 101 -8.89 -4.59 -1.18
N LEU A 102 -7.94 -3.73 -0.81
CA LEU A 102 -6.83 -3.31 -1.64
C LEU A 102 -5.53 -3.38 -0.84
N LEU A 103 -4.54 -4.11 -1.38
CA LEU A 103 -3.16 -4.05 -0.91
C LEU A 103 -2.33 -3.22 -1.88
N ILE A 104 -1.65 -2.19 -1.39
CA ILE A 104 -0.64 -1.43 -2.13
C ILE A 104 0.73 -1.77 -1.55
N ALA A 105 1.43 -2.70 -2.21
CA ALA A 105 2.81 -3.08 -1.88
C ALA A 105 3.77 -2.03 -2.47
N ASN A 106 3.99 -0.94 -1.73
CA ASN A 106 4.73 0.24 -2.18
C ASN A 106 6.11 0.36 -1.53
N ALA A 107 6.34 -0.23 -0.37
CA ALA A 107 7.64 -0.13 0.31
C ALA A 107 8.80 -0.56 -0.61
N GLY A 108 9.88 0.20 -0.56
CA GLY A 108 11.07 -0.10 -1.33
C GLY A 108 12.18 0.91 -1.04
N MET A 109 13.39 0.53 -1.41
CA MET A 109 14.57 1.38 -1.35
C MET A 109 15.35 1.30 -2.66
N ASN A 110 16.25 2.25 -2.84
CA ASN A 110 17.22 2.29 -3.93
C ASN A 110 18.62 2.47 -3.36
N ILE A 111 19.59 1.94 -4.07
CA ILE A 111 21.02 2.16 -3.88
C ILE A 111 21.61 2.52 -5.24
N ASN A 112 22.83 3.04 -5.27
CA ASN A 112 23.53 3.36 -6.51
C ASN A 112 25.03 3.05 -6.41
N ILE A 113 25.71 3.10 -7.54
CA ILE A 113 27.14 2.78 -7.66
C ILE A 113 28.08 3.81 -7.01
N GLY A 114 27.55 4.85 -6.37
CA GLY A 114 28.33 5.96 -5.80
C GLY A 114 28.74 7.01 -6.84
N GLU A 115 29.26 8.15 -6.36
CA GLU A 115 29.63 9.28 -7.20
C GLU A 115 30.77 8.94 -8.18
N GLU A 116 31.73 8.13 -7.75
CA GLU A 116 32.88 7.72 -8.55
C GLU A 116 32.63 6.41 -9.34
N GLY A 117 31.43 5.84 -9.27
CA GLY A 117 31.10 4.58 -9.96
C GLY A 117 31.83 3.37 -9.37
N ALA A 118 32.16 3.39 -8.08
CA ALA A 118 32.88 2.32 -7.38
C ALA A 118 32.11 0.99 -7.31
N GLY A 119 30.81 1.03 -7.59
CA GLY A 119 29.91 -0.14 -7.54
C GLY A 119 28.98 -0.13 -6.32
N GLU A 120 27.98 -0.99 -6.37
CA GLU A 120 27.04 -1.16 -5.25
C GLU A 120 27.70 -2.03 -4.16
N ARG A 121 27.52 -1.66 -2.88
CA ARG A 121 28.04 -2.43 -1.75
C ARG A 121 27.14 -3.64 -1.49
N TRP A 122 27.75 -4.80 -1.17
CA TRP A 122 27.01 -6.05 -0.98
C TRP A 122 25.95 -5.94 0.11
N GLU A 123 26.26 -5.36 1.27
CA GLU A 123 25.34 -5.23 2.40
C GLU A 123 24.11 -4.37 2.03
N GLU A 124 24.32 -3.35 1.19
CA GLU A 124 23.24 -2.49 0.69
C GLU A 124 22.39 -3.23 -0.36
N MET A 125 23.02 -4.03 -1.23
CA MET A 125 22.33 -4.89 -2.19
C MET A 125 21.46 -5.91 -1.46
N GLU A 126 21.99 -6.61 -0.46
CA GLU A 126 21.26 -7.59 0.35
C GLU A 126 20.06 -6.94 1.04
N ALA A 127 20.24 -5.79 1.68
CA ALA A 127 19.17 -5.03 2.32
C ALA A 127 18.08 -4.59 1.31
N LEU A 128 18.49 -4.21 0.09
CA LEU A 128 17.60 -3.84 -0.99
C LEU A 128 16.78 -5.06 -1.47
N LEU A 129 17.43 -6.20 -1.68
CA LEU A 129 16.75 -7.42 -2.12
C LEU A 129 15.77 -7.94 -1.05
N ASP A 130 16.16 -7.89 0.22
CA ASP A 130 15.29 -8.23 1.34
C ASP A 130 14.05 -7.35 1.40
N LEU A 131 14.20 -6.03 1.22
CA LEU A 131 13.06 -5.10 1.24
C LEU A 131 12.26 -5.17 -0.05
N ASN A 132 12.89 -4.99 -1.22
CA ASN A 132 12.15 -4.81 -2.47
C ASN A 132 11.53 -6.12 -2.99
N ILE A 133 12.20 -7.26 -2.80
CA ILE A 133 11.74 -8.56 -3.30
C ILE A 133 11.13 -9.39 -2.18
N LYS A 134 11.95 -9.84 -1.23
CA LYS A 134 11.55 -10.84 -0.24
C LYS A 134 10.36 -10.39 0.60
N SER A 135 10.38 -9.14 1.11
CA SER A 135 9.26 -8.61 1.87
C SER A 135 8.00 -8.44 1.03
N THR A 136 8.14 -7.96 -0.22
CA THR A 136 7.01 -7.80 -1.13
C THR A 136 6.36 -9.14 -1.45
N LEU A 137 7.15 -10.16 -1.80
CA LEU A 137 6.62 -11.50 -2.08
C LEU A 137 5.95 -12.11 -0.83
N ALA A 138 6.59 -12.00 0.33
CA ALA A 138 6.04 -12.54 1.59
C ALA A 138 4.70 -11.90 1.96
N LEU A 139 4.58 -10.58 1.83
CA LEU A 139 3.33 -9.86 2.11
C LEU A 139 2.24 -10.21 1.12
N VAL A 140 2.55 -10.07 -0.17
CA VAL A 140 1.58 -10.28 -1.25
C VAL A 140 1.07 -11.72 -1.26
N SER A 141 1.95 -12.72 -1.10
CA SER A 141 1.51 -14.13 -1.07
C SER A 141 0.57 -14.44 0.10
N SER A 142 0.83 -13.85 1.28
CA SER A 142 -0.02 -14.04 2.45
C SER A 142 -1.43 -13.46 2.25
N ILE A 143 -1.51 -12.23 1.72
CA ILE A 143 -2.79 -11.53 1.51
C ILE A 143 -3.52 -12.09 0.28
N ALA A 144 -2.81 -12.43 -0.79
CA ALA A 144 -3.41 -13.03 -1.99
C ALA A 144 -4.15 -14.34 -1.68
N GLY A 145 -3.60 -15.17 -0.78
CA GLY A 145 -4.28 -16.39 -0.32
C GLY A 145 -5.63 -16.13 0.32
N ALA A 146 -5.72 -15.12 1.19
CA ALA A 146 -6.97 -14.73 1.83
C ALA A 146 -7.97 -14.10 0.84
N MET A 147 -7.50 -13.23 -0.06
CA MET A 147 -8.33 -12.64 -1.11
C MET A 147 -8.90 -13.72 -2.04
N ARG A 148 -8.07 -14.70 -2.41
CA ARG A 148 -8.46 -15.85 -3.22
C ARG A 148 -9.57 -16.68 -2.56
N GLN A 149 -9.40 -17.01 -1.27
CA GLN A 149 -10.43 -17.74 -0.51
C GLN A 149 -11.75 -16.99 -0.42
N ARG A 150 -11.69 -15.65 -0.33
CA ARG A 150 -12.87 -14.78 -0.29
C ARG A 150 -13.50 -14.56 -1.68
N GLY A 151 -12.78 -14.81 -2.76
CA GLY A 151 -13.23 -14.57 -4.13
C GLY A 151 -13.31 -13.07 -4.48
N SER A 152 -12.53 -12.22 -3.81
CA SER A 152 -12.51 -10.77 -4.08
C SER A 152 -11.26 -10.10 -3.50
N GLY A 153 -10.76 -9.08 -4.17
CA GLY A 153 -9.66 -8.25 -3.72
C GLY A 153 -8.88 -7.60 -4.87
N GLN A 154 -8.03 -6.65 -4.51
CA GLN A 154 -7.12 -5.99 -5.45
C GLN A 154 -5.72 -5.88 -4.84
N ILE A 155 -4.70 -6.11 -5.65
CA ILE A 155 -3.29 -6.01 -5.28
C ILE A 155 -2.61 -5.07 -6.28
N ALA A 156 -2.01 -3.99 -5.77
CA ALA A 156 -1.15 -3.10 -6.52
C ALA A 156 0.30 -3.29 -6.06
N ILE A 157 1.19 -3.66 -6.98
CA ILE A 157 2.62 -3.81 -6.70
C ILE A 157 3.36 -2.65 -7.36
N ILE A 158 4.05 -1.83 -6.55
CA ILE A 158 4.81 -0.70 -7.07
C ILE A 158 6.20 -1.16 -7.52
N SER A 159 6.33 -1.35 -8.83
CA SER A 159 7.58 -1.60 -9.53
C SER A 159 8.24 -0.29 -9.96
N SER A 160 8.79 -0.20 -11.16
CA SER A 160 9.41 0.99 -11.74
C SER A 160 9.59 0.80 -13.25
N LEU A 161 9.73 1.89 -14.02
CA LEU A 161 10.22 1.83 -15.40
C LEU A 161 11.62 1.21 -15.49
N ALA A 162 12.42 1.27 -14.42
CA ALA A 162 13.69 0.56 -14.29
C ALA A 162 13.58 -0.97 -14.40
N ALA A 163 12.37 -1.53 -14.35
CA ALA A 163 12.12 -2.94 -14.57
C ALA A 163 12.20 -3.40 -16.04
N TYR A 164 12.12 -2.46 -16.98
CA TYR A 164 12.21 -2.75 -18.41
C TYR A 164 13.63 -2.69 -18.96
N TYR A 165 14.46 -1.86 -18.33
CA TYR A 165 15.84 -1.68 -18.74
C TYR A 165 16.74 -1.48 -17.52
N GLY A 166 17.84 -2.24 -17.45
CA GLY A 166 18.80 -2.13 -16.35
C GLY A 166 19.53 -0.79 -16.39
N LEU A 167 19.28 0.04 -15.39
CA LEU A 167 19.93 1.33 -15.28
C LEU A 167 21.38 1.13 -14.79
N PRO A 168 22.40 1.64 -15.50
CA PRO A 168 23.80 1.41 -15.15
C PRO A 168 24.19 1.98 -13.80
N VAL A 169 23.49 3.01 -13.33
CA VAL A 169 23.75 3.66 -12.03
C VAL A 169 23.11 2.94 -10.83
N THR A 170 22.23 1.94 -11.06
CA THR A 170 21.51 1.24 -10.00
C THR A 170 21.08 -0.16 -10.48
N PRO A 171 22.03 -1.07 -10.76
CA PRO A 171 21.74 -2.38 -11.35
C PRO A 171 20.85 -3.24 -10.45
N SER A 172 21.14 -3.34 -9.14
CA SER A 172 20.38 -4.14 -8.18
C SER A 172 18.95 -3.66 -8.00
N TYR A 173 18.73 -2.36 -8.01
CA TYR A 173 17.37 -1.80 -7.97
C TYR A 173 16.59 -2.21 -9.22
N SER A 174 17.18 -2.06 -10.41
CA SER A 174 16.56 -2.48 -11.67
C SER A 174 16.18 -3.96 -11.64
N ALA A 175 17.11 -4.82 -11.19
CA ALA A 175 16.86 -6.24 -11.03
C ALA A 175 15.72 -6.52 -10.04
N SER A 176 15.68 -5.81 -8.89
CA SER A 176 14.62 -5.98 -7.90
C SER A 176 13.24 -5.59 -8.44
N LYS A 177 13.18 -4.51 -9.22
CA LYS A 177 11.92 -4.04 -9.82
C LYS A 177 11.46 -4.92 -10.97
N ALA A 178 12.38 -5.51 -11.74
CA ALA A 178 12.07 -6.54 -12.73
C ALA A 178 11.49 -7.81 -12.07
N ALA A 179 12.06 -8.24 -10.94
CA ALA A 179 11.57 -9.41 -10.21
C ALA A 179 10.12 -9.23 -9.74
N VAL A 180 9.79 -8.11 -9.08
CA VAL A 180 8.41 -7.88 -8.60
C VAL A 180 7.43 -7.59 -9.73
N LYS A 181 7.90 -7.04 -10.88
CA LYS A 181 7.11 -6.93 -12.10
C LYS A 181 6.70 -8.31 -12.59
N ALA A 182 7.66 -9.20 -12.82
CA ALA A 182 7.40 -10.56 -13.29
C ALA A 182 6.49 -11.34 -12.33
N TYR A 183 6.72 -11.20 -11.02
CA TYR A 183 5.88 -11.80 -9.99
C TYR A 183 4.42 -11.32 -10.06
N GLY A 184 4.20 -10.02 -10.17
CA GLY A 184 2.86 -9.45 -10.26
C GLY A 184 2.13 -9.83 -11.56
N GLU A 185 2.84 -9.92 -12.69
CA GLU A 185 2.28 -10.40 -13.95
C GLU A 185 1.85 -11.87 -13.87
N GLY A 186 2.68 -12.72 -13.25
CA GLY A 186 2.34 -14.11 -12.98
C GLY A 186 1.12 -14.25 -12.07
N LEU A 187 1.07 -13.46 -10.99
CA LEU A 187 -0.08 -13.45 -10.07
C LEU A 187 -1.37 -13.02 -10.76
N ARG A 188 -1.32 -12.04 -11.67
CA ARG A 188 -2.50 -11.58 -12.42
C ARG A 188 -3.15 -12.72 -13.18
N GLY A 189 -2.35 -13.55 -13.87
CA GLY A 189 -2.86 -14.72 -14.57
C GLY A 189 -3.40 -15.79 -13.62
N TRP A 190 -2.66 -16.06 -12.54
CA TRP A 190 -3.03 -17.10 -11.58
C TRP A 190 -4.32 -16.77 -10.80
N LEU A 191 -4.52 -15.52 -10.39
CA LEU A 191 -5.63 -15.10 -9.53
C LEU A 191 -6.87 -14.63 -10.30
N ALA A 192 -6.80 -14.56 -11.63
CA ALA A 192 -7.90 -14.06 -12.47
C ALA A 192 -9.20 -14.88 -12.28
N ALA A 193 -9.10 -16.21 -12.16
CA ALA A 193 -10.25 -17.08 -11.96
C ALA A 193 -10.89 -16.94 -10.56
N ASP A 194 -10.16 -16.39 -9.60
CA ASP A 194 -10.61 -16.20 -8.22
C ASP A 194 -11.14 -14.77 -7.97
N ASN A 195 -11.39 -13.98 -9.03
CA ASN A 195 -11.88 -12.59 -8.96
C ASN A 195 -10.98 -11.66 -8.11
N VAL A 196 -9.66 -11.87 -8.16
CA VAL A 196 -8.65 -11.03 -7.52
C VAL A 196 -7.86 -10.28 -8.58
N GLY A 197 -7.98 -8.94 -8.59
CA GLY A 197 -7.27 -8.09 -9.52
C GLY A 197 -5.82 -7.87 -9.09
N VAL A 198 -4.86 -7.93 -10.05
CA VAL A 198 -3.46 -7.59 -9.78
C VAL A 198 -2.98 -6.55 -10.77
N THR A 199 -2.47 -5.43 -10.26
CA THR A 199 -1.90 -4.34 -11.05
C THR A 199 -0.43 -4.17 -10.70
N VAL A 200 0.44 -4.18 -11.72
CA VAL A 200 1.83 -3.78 -11.57
C VAL A 200 1.95 -2.34 -12.04
N VAL A 201 2.31 -1.46 -11.12
CA VAL A 201 2.49 -0.03 -11.36
C VAL A 201 3.97 0.24 -11.61
N MET A 202 4.28 0.95 -12.69
CA MET A 202 5.66 1.21 -13.09
C MET A 202 5.92 2.72 -13.21
N PRO A 203 6.10 3.43 -12.08
CA PRO A 203 6.40 4.85 -12.10
C PRO A 203 7.74 5.14 -12.77
N GLY A 204 7.82 6.30 -13.43
CA GLY A 204 9.07 6.95 -13.77
C GLY A 204 9.65 7.70 -12.56
N TYR A 205 10.27 8.84 -12.81
CA TYR A 205 10.79 9.68 -11.74
C TYR A 205 9.65 10.39 -10.99
N VAL A 206 9.61 10.17 -9.67
CA VAL A 206 8.70 10.86 -8.76
C VAL A 206 9.54 11.59 -7.71
N ALA A 207 9.23 12.87 -7.49
CA ALA A 207 9.96 13.72 -6.56
C ALA A 207 9.97 13.13 -5.15
N SER A 208 11.16 12.79 -4.65
CA SER A 208 11.37 12.13 -3.37
C SER A 208 12.86 12.20 -2.98
N PRO A 209 13.21 12.03 -1.70
CA PRO A 209 14.62 11.89 -1.30
C PRO A 209 15.32 10.74 -2.06
N MET A 210 14.65 9.62 -2.27
CA MET A 210 15.17 8.49 -3.06
C MET A 210 15.49 8.92 -4.51
N CYS A 211 14.62 9.68 -5.15
CA CYS A 211 14.83 10.17 -6.51
C CYS A 211 15.96 11.22 -6.56
N GLN A 212 16.06 12.08 -5.54
CA GLN A 212 17.12 13.11 -5.45
C GLN A 212 18.50 12.48 -5.28
N ALA A 213 18.62 11.40 -4.51
CA ALA A 213 19.87 10.67 -4.29
C ALA A 213 20.39 9.92 -5.54
N MET A 214 19.56 9.75 -6.57
CA MET A 214 20.02 9.13 -7.83
C MET A 214 20.86 10.11 -8.65
N PRO A 215 21.99 9.68 -9.22
CA PRO A 215 22.78 10.52 -10.13
C PRO A 215 22.04 10.76 -11.46
N GLY A 216 22.43 11.82 -12.17
CA GLY A 216 21.96 12.14 -13.51
C GLY A 216 20.59 12.83 -13.60
N PRO A 217 20.14 13.13 -14.83
CA PRO A 217 18.90 13.86 -15.07
C PRO A 217 17.67 13.03 -14.75
N LYS A 218 16.56 13.70 -14.37
CA LYS A 218 15.26 13.09 -14.07
C LYS A 218 14.21 13.60 -15.05
N PRO A 219 14.21 13.11 -16.30
CA PRO A 219 13.23 13.56 -17.29
C PRO A 219 11.81 13.18 -16.84
N LEU A 220 10.84 14.05 -17.17
CA LEU A 220 9.43 13.83 -16.86
C LEU A 220 9.16 13.59 -15.35
N LEU A 221 9.88 14.30 -14.48
CA LEU A 221 9.70 14.22 -13.03
C LEU A 221 8.27 14.62 -12.65
N TRP A 222 7.57 13.72 -11.96
CA TRP A 222 6.23 13.97 -11.44
C TRP A 222 6.28 14.32 -9.95
N THR A 223 5.25 15.04 -9.50
CA THR A 223 5.01 15.16 -8.06
C THR A 223 4.37 13.88 -7.51
N PRO A 224 4.53 13.59 -6.21
CA PRO A 224 3.89 12.43 -5.58
C PRO A 224 2.36 12.44 -5.74
N GLU A 225 1.74 13.61 -5.64
CA GLU A 225 0.29 13.79 -5.78
C GLU A 225 -0.19 13.46 -7.20
N ARG A 226 0.59 13.88 -8.22
CA ARG A 226 0.28 13.52 -9.61
C ARG A 226 0.40 12.02 -9.82
N ALA A 227 1.42 11.39 -9.26
CA ALA A 227 1.60 9.94 -9.35
C ALA A 227 0.44 9.20 -8.65
N ALA A 228 0.06 9.63 -7.44
CA ALA A 228 -1.00 9.01 -6.67
C ALA A 228 -2.38 9.04 -7.36
N ARG A 229 -2.69 10.13 -8.08
CA ARG A 229 -3.97 10.25 -8.83
C ARG A 229 -4.08 9.32 -10.04
N VAL A 230 -2.99 8.76 -10.49
CA VAL A 230 -2.96 7.87 -11.68
C VAL A 230 -2.84 6.40 -11.28
N ILE A 231 -2.36 6.16 -10.06
CA ILE A 231 -2.24 4.82 -9.46
C ILE A 231 -3.56 4.40 -8.84
#